data_d71e1648a07cd3d93de601aa2918e628
#
_entry.id   d71e1648a07cd3d93de601aa2918e628
#
_cell.length_a   1.000
_cell.length_b   1.000
_cell.length_c   1.000
_cell.angle_alpha   90.00
_cell.angle_beta   90.00
_cell.angle_gamma   90.00
#
_symmetry.space_group_name_H-M   'P 1'
#
loop_
_entity.id
_entity.type
_entity.pdbx_description
1 polymer ?
#
loop_
_entity_poly.entity_id
_entity_poly.type
_entity_poly.pdbx_seq_one_letter_code
_entity_poly.pdbx_strand_id
1 'polypeptide(L)'
;AALAAQNAVIAAESLRLSTVYIGAMRNNPEKVAELLQLPPEVFGVFGLCIGYASPDIKAEVKPRLPQAAIAFHEVYGNPDEKRLRMNYDQEMAKFSERNEMVADTWTNRVLGRMGKLSAMNGREKLMGILNSMGFPLR
;
A
#
# COMPACT_ATOMS: atom_id res chain seq x y z
N ALA A 1 -1.33 -3.39 -14.60
CA ALA A 1 -1.09 -2.10 -13.91
C ALA A 1 0.20 -2.11 -13.08
N ALA A 2 0.39 -3.06 -12.15
CA ALA A 2 1.53 -3.04 -11.19
C ALA A 2 2.90 -3.08 -11.87
N LEU A 3 3.11 -3.94 -12.87
CA LEU A 3 4.38 -4.04 -13.60
C LEU A 3 4.72 -2.73 -14.35
N ALA A 4 3.72 -2.13 -15.01
CA ALA A 4 3.91 -0.85 -15.70
C ALA A 4 4.24 0.27 -14.71
N ALA A 5 3.56 0.31 -13.57
CA ALA A 5 3.83 1.30 -12.52
C ALA A 5 5.21 1.13 -11.92
N GLN A 6 5.67 -0.12 -11.70
CA GLN A 6 7.03 -0.36 -11.20
C GLN A 6 8.10 0.10 -12.20
N ASN A 7 7.89 -0.11 -13.50
CA ASN A 7 8.79 0.44 -14.52
C ASN A 7 8.82 1.97 -14.51
N ALA A 8 7.66 2.61 -14.30
CA ALA A 8 7.59 4.07 -14.17
C ALA A 8 8.35 4.57 -12.93
N VAL A 9 8.27 3.84 -11.81
CA VAL A 9 9.07 4.14 -10.60
C VAL A 9 10.56 4.08 -10.89
N ILE A 10 11.03 2.99 -11.51
CA ILE A 10 12.45 2.82 -11.85
C ILE A 10 12.93 3.94 -12.78
N ALA A 11 12.12 4.28 -13.80
CA ALA A 11 12.44 5.37 -14.71
C ALA A 11 12.49 6.73 -14.00
N ALA A 12 11.53 7.01 -13.10
CA ALA A 12 11.53 8.24 -12.31
C ALA A 12 12.77 8.34 -11.41
N GLU A 13 13.13 7.27 -10.72
CA GLU A 13 14.31 7.22 -9.85
C GLU A 13 15.62 7.41 -10.66
N SER A 14 15.70 6.86 -11.87
CA SER A 14 16.85 7.08 -12.75
C SER A 14 17.03 8.55 -13.15
N LEU A 15 15.94 9.32 -13.14
CA LEU A 15 15.91 10.77 -13.35
C LEU A 15 16.01 11.57 -12.03
N ARG A 16 16.34 10.92 -10.92
CA ARG A 16 16.42 11.51 -9.57
C ARG A 16 15.09 12.10 -9.08
N LEU A 17 13.98 11.58 -9.57
CA LEU A 17 12.65 11.89 -9.06
C LEU A 17 12.28 10.92 -7.94
N SER A 18 11.48 11.38 -7.01
CA SER A 18 10.89 10.58 -5.95
C SER A 18 9.47 10.18 -6.32
N THR A 19 9.01 9.05 -5.80
CA THR A 19 7.69 8.51 -6.10
C THR A 19 6.94 8.09 -4.85
N VAL A 20 5.61 8.15 -4.88
CA VAL A 20 4.76 7.57 -3.83
C VAL A 20 3.46 7.02 -4.41
N TYR A 21 3.11 5.79 -4.03
CA TYR A 21 1.84 5.16 -4.38
C TYR A 21 0.70 5.63 -3.48
N ILE A 22 -0.43 6.00 -4.09
CA ILE A 22 -1.63 6.49 -3.42
C ILE A 22 -2.75 5.45 -3.51
N GLY A 23 -2.95 4.70 -2.45
CA GLY A 23 -3.99 3.66 -2.36
C GLY A 23 -5.39 4.18 -2.01
N ALA A 24 -5.51 5.41 -1.51
CA ALA A 24 -6.77 6.00 -1.07
C ALA A 24 -7.81 6.19 -2.21
N MET A 25 -7.38 6.16 -3.47
CA MET A 25 -8.29 6.18 -4.63
C MET A 25 -9.34 5.07 -4.58
N ARG A 26 -9.03 3.94 -3.93
CA ARG A 26 -9.97 2.82 -3.75
C ARG A 26 -11.03 3.04 -2.65
N ASN A 27 -10.96 4.15 -1.93
CA ASN A 27 -11.98 4.48 -0.92
C ASN A 27 -13.27 5.00 -1.57
N ASN A 28 -13.16 5.64 -2.75
CA ASN A 28 -14.29 6.10 -3.54
C ASN A 28 -13.98 5.98 -5.04
N PRO A 29 -14.00 4.77 -5.61
CA PRO A 29 -13.62 4.54 -6.99
C PRO A 29 -14.62 5.11 -8.00
N GLU A 30 -15.91 5.24 -7.64
CA GLU A 30 -16.94 5.87 -8.47
C GLU A 30 -16.60 7.34 -8.73
N LYS A 31 -16.22 8.07 -7.66
CA LYS A 31 -15.81 9.47 -7.77
C LYS A 31 -14.54 9.63 -8.60
N VAL A 32 -13.61 8.70 -8.51
CA VAL A 32 -12.39 8.69 -9.35
C VAL A 32 -12.76 8.44 -10.81
N ALA A 33 -13.65 7.49 -11.07
CA ALA A 33 -14.11 7.18 -12.43
C ALA A 33 -14.84 8.39 -13.07
N GLU A 34 -15.72 9.04 -12.32
CA GLU A 34 -16.40 10.26 -12.73
C GLU A 34 -15.41 11.38 -13.09
N LEU A 35 -14.47 11.67 -12.16
CA LEU A 35 -13.48 12.75 -12.32
C LEU A 35 -12.58 12.52 -13.53
N LEU A 36 -12.17 11.28 -13.76
CA LEU A 36 -11.28 10.91 -14.87
C LEU A 36 -12.04 10.49 -16.13
N GLN A 37 -13.37 10.50 -16.10
CA GLN A 37 -14.24 10.08 -17.23
C GLN A 37 -13.86 8.69 -17.75
N LEU A 38 -13.64 7.76 -16.81
CA LEU A 38 -13.24 6.40 -17.15
C LEU A 38 -14.38 5.65 -17.86
N PRO A 39 -14.10 4.92 -18.94
CA PRO A 39 -15.11 4.10 -19.59
C PRO A 39 -15.48 2.89 -18.73
N PRO A 40 -16.60 2.17 -19.05
CA PRO A 40 -16.92 0.90 -18.42
C PRO A 40 -15.74 -0.07 -18.43
N GLU A 41 -15.67 -0.94 -17.42
CA GLU A 41 -14.60 -1.93 -17.24
C GLU A 41 -13.19 -1.34 -17.03
N VAL A 42 -13.08 -0.03 -16.74
CA VAL A 42 -11.83 0.62 -16.37
C VAL A 42 -11.90 1.14 -14.93
N PHE A 43 -10.90 0.82 -14.15
CA PHE A 43 -10.85 1.11 -12.70
C PHE A 43 -9.47 1.63 -12.27
N GLY A 44 -9.46 2.68 -11.48
CA GLY A 44 -8.25 3.24 -10.89
C GLY A 44 -7.76 2.42 -9.69
N VAL A 45 -6.76 1.56 -9.88
CA VAL A 45 -6.24 0.67 -8.83
C VAL A 45 -5.47 1.45 -7.76
N PHE A 46 -4.64 2.41 -8.17
CA PHE A 46 -3.86 3.31 -7.33
C PHE A 46 -3.41 4.52 -8.13
N GLY A 47 -3.06 5.60 -7.46
CA GLY A 47 -2.34 6.72 -8.03
C GLY A 47 -0.83 6.55 -7.83
N LEU A 48 -0.04 7.22 -8.65
CA LEU A 48 1.41 7.36 -8.50
C LEU A 48 1.75 8.85 -8.60
N CYS A 49 2.22 9.43 -7.49
CA CYS A 49 2.79 10.77 -7.51
C CYS A 49 4.27 10.69 -7.85
N ILE A 50 4.74 11.57 -8.74
CA ILE A 50 6.13 11.66 -9.16
C ILE A 50 6.56 13.12 -9.05
N GLY A 51 7.72 13.38 -8.45
CA GLY A 51 8.23 14.75 -8.29
C GLY A 51 9.56 14.81 -7.57
N TYR A 52 10.07 15.99 -7.37
CA TYR A 52 11.27 16.20 -6.56
C TYR A 52 10.91 16.16 -5.07
N ALA A 53 11.68 15.41 -4.28
CA ALA A 53 11.54 15.44 -2.83
C ALA A 53 11.94 16.81 -2.28
N SER A 54 11.24 17.28 -1.26
CA SER A 54 11.67 18.50 -0.55
C SER A 54 13.03 18.28 0.11
N PRO A 55 13.99 19.18 -0.06
CA PRO A 55 15.31 19.07 0.57
C PRO A 55 15.26 19.13 2.11
N ASP A 56 14.19 19.70 2.65
CA ASP A 56 14.02 19.88 4.09
C ASP A 56 13.49 18.62 4.79
N ILE A 57 13.02 17.63 4.02
CA ILE A 57 12.47 16.39 4.58
C ILE A 57 13.53 15.31 4.58
N LYS A 58 13.98 14.93 5.77
CA LYS A 58 14.84 13.76 5.96
C LYS A 58 13.96 12.51 5.97
N ALA A 59 14.00 11.73 4.90
CA ALA A 59 13.30 10.45 4.81
C ALA A 59 14.20 9.30 5.24
N GLU A 60 13.72 8.44 6.12
CA GLU A 60 14.36 7.17 6.49
C GLU A 60 13.67 6.01 5.76
N VAL A 61 14.43 5.01 5.35
CA VAL A 61 13.87 3.79 4.75
C VAL A 61 13.05 3.03 5.79
N LYS A 62 11.75 2.94 5.54
CA LYS A 62 10.84 2.22 6.42
C LYS A 62 11.19 0.73 6.49
N PRO A 63 11.24 0.12 7.69
CA PRO A 63 11.46 -1.31 7.84
C PRO A 63 10.50 -2.15 6.99
N ARG A 64 10.99 -3.29 6.53
CA ARG A 64 10.21 -4.31 5.82
C ARG A 64 10.15 -5.57 6.65
N LEU A 65 9.17 -6.42 6.37
CA LEU A 65 9.14 -7.77 6.94
C LEU A 65 10.47 -8.49 6.65
N PRO A 66 11.00 -9.26 7.59
CA PRO A 66 12.24 -10.00 7.36
C PRO A 66 12.07 -10.98 6.21
N GLN A 67 13.14 -11.19 5.46
CA GLN A 67 13.11 -12.02 4.26
C GLN A 67 12.61 -13.45 4.54
N ALA A 68 12.94 -14.01 5.70
CA ALA A 68 12.46 -15.31 6.14
C ALA A 68 10.92 -15.41 6.30
N ALA A 69 10.23 -14.29 6.35
CA ALA A 69 8.76 -14.25 6.44
C ALA A 69 8.06 -14.20 5.06
N ILE A 70 8.79 -13.85 4.00
CA ILE A 70 8.20 -13.52 2.70
C ILE A 70 8.89 -14.17 1.50
N ALA A 71 10.09 -14.75 1.67
CA ALA A 71 10.85 -15.38 0.60
C ALA A 71 11.24 -16.81 1.00
N PHE A 72 10.87 -17.76 0.17
CA PHE A 72 11.14 -19.17 0.35
C PHE A 72 11.90 -19.71 -0.85
N HIS A 73 12.79 -20.67 -0.63
CA HIS A 73 13.57 -21.30 -1.68
C HIS A 73 12.99 -22.66 -2.05
N GLU A 74 12.63 -22.84 -3.31
CA GLU A 74 12.06 -24.06 -3.92
C GLU A 74 10.70 -24.52 -3.37
N VAL A 75 10.50 -24.49 -2.06
CA VAL A 75 9.24 -24.92 -1.42
C VAL A 75 8.73 -23.81 -0.49
N TYR A 76 7.42 -23.76 -0.31
CA TYR A 76 6.82 -22.83 0.66
C TYR A 76 7.25 -23.23 2.07
N GLY A 77 7.90 -22.32 2.77
CA GLY A 77 8.41 -22.55 4.12
C GLY A 77 7.31 -22.52 5.18
N ASN A 78 7.66 -22.99 6.37
CA ASN A 78 6.83 -22.87 7.56
C ASN A 78 7.55 -22.02 8.61
N PRO A 79 7.63 -20.69 8.42
CA PRO A 79 8.34 -19.81 9.34
C PRO A 79 7.59 -19.66 10.67
N ASP A 80 8.32 -19.35 11.73
CA ASP A 80 7.71 -18.90 12.98
C ASP A 80 7.14 -17.48 12.79
N GLU A 81 5.94 -17.41 12.19
CA GLU A 81 5.27 -16.15 11.85
C GLU A 81 5.08 -15.26 13.08
N LYS A 82 4.74 -15.84 14.22
CA LYS A 82 4.52 -15.09 15.46
C LYS A 82 5.79 -14.34 15.89
N ARG A 83 6.91 -15.03 15.95
CA ARG A 83 8.20 -14.46 16.32
C ARG A 83 8.65 -13.39 15.31
N LEU A 84 8.56 -13.69 14.02
CA LEU A 84 8.96 -12.76 12.96
C LEU A 84 8.11 -11.49 12.96
N ARG A 85 6.81 -11.61 13.18
CA ARG A 85 5.89 -10.48 13.31
C ARG A 85 6.18 -9.63 14.55
N MET A 86 6.41 -10.27 15.70
CA MET A 86 6.77 -9.55 16.93
C MET A 86 8.08 -8.75 16.76
N ASN A 87 9.09 -9.34 16.15
CA ASN A 87 10.34 -8.64 15.85
C ASN A 87 10.09 -7.45 14.91
N TYR A 88 9.26 -7.63 13.89
CA TYR A 88 8.92 -6.55 12.97
C TYR A 88 8.12 -5.43 13.67
N ASP A 89 7.20 -5.77 14.56
CA ASP A 89 6.47 -4.81 15.38
C ASP A 89 7.42 -3.95 16.22
N GLN A 90 8.47 -4.54 16.80
CA GLN A 90 9.48 -3.81 17.55
C GLN A 90 10.29 -2.86 16.67
N GLU A 91 10.73 -3.31 15.49
CA GLU A 91 11.46 -2.45 14.54
C GLU A 91 10.58 -1.31 14.02
N MET A 92 9.30 -1.55 13.80
CA MET A 92 8.34 -0.52 13.40
C MET A 92 8.08 0.50 14.51
N ALA A 93 8.05 0.06 15.77
CA ALA A 93 7.91 0.98 16.91
C ALA A 93 9.14 1.90 17.03
N LYS A 94 10.35 1.35 16.95
CA LYS A 94 11.60 2.12 16.94
C LYS A 94 11.69 3.11 15.78
N PHE A 95 11.25 2.68 14.56
CA PHE A 95 11.18 3.54 13.40
C PHE A 95 10.22 4.71 13.64
N SER A 96 9.04 4.44 14.19
CA SER A 96 8.05 5.46 14.48
C SER A 96 8.56 6.49 15.50
N GLU A 97 9.23 6.04 16.55
CA GLU A 97 9.83 6.90 17.56
C GLU A 97 10.90 7.83 16.96
N ARG A 98 11.85 7.28 16.16
CA ARG A 98 12.90 8.09 15.53
C ARG A 98 12.37 9.12 14.52
N ASN A 99 11.21 8.86 13.93
CA ASN A 99 10.58 9.74 12.94
C ASN A 99 9.45 10.60 13.52
N GLU A 100 9.39 10.73 14.85
CA GLU A 100 8.38 11.54 15.57
C GLU A 100 6.93 11.20 15.17
N MET A 101 6.71 9.95 14.76
CA MET A 101 5.40 9.43 14.42
C MET A 101 4.71 8.87 15.67
N VAL A 102 3.38 8.77 15.63
CA VAL A 102 2.64 8.07 16.67
C VAL A 102 3.23 6.66 16.84
N ALA A 103 3.72 6.37 18.04
CA ALA A 103 4.28 5.07 18.38
C ALA A 103 3.21 3.99 18.24
N ASP A 104 3.34 3.15 17.22
CA ASP A 104 2.38 2.08 16.95
C ASP A 104 3.06 0.91 16.23
N THR A 105 2.61 -0.29 16.52
CA THR A 105 3.12 -1.50 15.87
C THR A 105 2.51 -1.68 14.48
N TRP A 106 3.17 -2.43 13.63
CA TRP A 106 2.60 -2.81 12.33
C TRP A 106 1.30 -3.61 12.50
N THR A 107 1.29 -4.54 13.46
CA THR A 107 0.09 -5.36 13.77
C THR A 107 -1.11 -4.48 14.12
N ASN A 108 -0.95 -3.50 15.02
CA ASN A 108 -2.04 -2.59 15.38
C ASN A 108 -2.52 -1.77 14.17
N ARG A 109 -1.59 -1.28 13.34
CA ARG A 109 -1.93 -0.52 12.13
C ARG A 109 -2.74 -1.36 11.13
N VAL A 110 -2.39 -2.63 10.96
CA VAL A 110 -3.14 -3.55 10.09
C VAL A 110 -4.53 -3.81 10.67
N LEU A 111 -4.62 -4.16 11.96
CA LEU A 111 -5.89 -4.38 12.63
C LEU A 111 -6.77 -3.12 12.62
N GLY A 112 -6.19 -1.95 12.84
CA GLY A 112 -6.90 -0.67 12.77
C GLY A 112 -7.46 -0.35 11.39
N ARG A 113 -6.86 -0.88 10.31
CA ARG A 113 -7.31 -0.64 8.93
C ARG A 113 -8.22 -1.73 8.37
N MET A 114 -8.08 -2.96 8.83
CA MET A 114 -8.73 -4.14 8.22
C MET A 114 -9.49 -4.99 9.23
N GLY A 115 -9.35 -4.75 10.53
CA GLY A 115 -9.99 -5.54 11.57
C GLY A 115 -11.51 -5.31 11.73
N LYS A 116 -12.06 -4.25 11.15
CA LYS A 116 -13.48 -3.91 11.20
C LYS A 116 -13.92 -3.35 9.85
N LEU A 117 -15.15 -3.66 9.43
CA LEU A 117 -15.72 -3.11 8.18
C LEU A 117 -15.71 -1.58 8.16
N SER A 118 -16.04 -0.93 9.28
CA SER A 118 -16.03 0.53 9.40
C SER A 118 -14.64 1.17 9.19
N ALA A 119 -13.56 0.41 9.33
CA ALA A 119 -12.20 0.89 9.12
C ALA A 119 -11.73 0.77 7.66
N MET A 120 -12.50 0.12 6.82
CA MET A 120 -12.14 -0.09 5.41
C MET A 120 -12.38 1.15 4.53
N ASN A 121 -13.02 2.19 5.07
CA ASN A 121 -13.22 3.49 4.41
C ASN A 121 -13.89 3.38 3.02
N GLY A 122 -14.97 2.61 2.91
CA GLY A 122 -15.73 2.41 1.68
C GLY A 122 -15.27 1.21 0.83
N ARG A 123 -14.11 0.62 1.13
CA ARG A 123 -13.58 -0.54 0.37
C ARG A 123 -14.40 -1.82 0.58
N GLU A 124 -15.19 -1.89 1.63
CA GLU A 124 -16.13 -2.99 1.87
C GLU A 124 -17.21 -3.09 0.78
N LYS A 125 -17.45 -2.00 0.06
CA LYS A 125 -18.41 -1.93 -1.07
C LYS A 125 -17.76 -2.18 -2.43
N LEU A 126 -16.45 -2.38 -2.48
CA LEU A 126 -15.68 -2.38 -3.73
C LEU A 126 -16.19 -3.41 -4.75
N MET A 127 -16.59 -4.60 -4.30
CA MET A 127 -17.13 -5.63 -5.21
C MET A 127 -18.41 -5.16 -5.90
N GLY A 128 -19.36 -4.58 -5.15
CA GLY A 128 -20.59 -4.04 -5.72
C GLY A 128 -20.34 -2.87 -6.68
N ILE A 129 -19.39 -1.99 -6.32
CA ILE A 129 -18.98 -0.86 -7.15
C ILE A 129 -18.36 -1.35 -8.47
N LEU A 130 -17.44 -2.32 -8.42
CA LEU A 130 -16.84 -2.87 -9.65
C LEU A 130 -17.87 -3.56 -10.55
N ASN A 131 -18.84 -4.27 -9.96
CA ASN A 131 -19.97 -4.81 -10.73
C ASN A 131 -20.77 -3.70 -11.42
N SER A 132 -21.08 -2.59 -10.74
CA SER A 132 -21.79 -1.45 -11.34
C SER A 132 -20.97 -0.74 -12.42
N MET A 133 -19.63 -0.86 -12.38
CA MET A 133 -18.72 -0.35 -13.40
C MET A 133 -18.55 -1.31 -14.59
N GLY A 134 -19.26 -2.43 -14.62
CA GLY A 134 -19.27 -3.39 -15.75
C GLY A 134 -18.33 -4.58 -15.57
N PHE A 135 -17.59 -4.71 -14.46
CA PHE A 135 -16.74 -5.87 -14.26
C PHE A 135 -17.57 -7.12 -13.90
N PRO A 136 -17.41 -8.26 -14.60
CA PRO A 136 -18.18 -9.46 -14.36
C PRO A 136 -17.66 -10.27 -13.16
N LEU A 137 -17.66 -9.66 -11.97
CA LEU A 137 -17.23 -10.30 -10.73
C LEU A 137 -18.34 -11.24 -10.23
N ARG A 138 -17.96 -12.45 -9.82
CA ARG A 138 -18.85 -13.48 -9.26
C ARG A 138 -18.52 -13.73 -7.79
#